data_bb478b7ccdc309143c430030654b8085
#
_entry.id   bb478b7ccdc309143c430030654b8085
#
_cell.length_a   1.000
_cell.length_b   1.000
_cell.length_c   1.000
_cell.angle_alpha   90.00
_cell.angle_beta   90.00
_cell.angle_gamma   90.00
#
_symmetry.space_group_name_H-M   'P 1'
#
loop_
_entity.id
_entity.type
_entity.pdbx_description
1 polymer ?
#
loop_
_entity_poly.entity_id
_entity_poly.type
_entity_poly.pdbx_seq_one_letter_code
_entity_poly.pdbx_strand_id
1 'polypeptide(L)' 'MNTTDMKRIEAHLKKTFNSAGIIVKPRPKVTDSAEVYVGDEFIGVVFDDEDEDGSFMFEMAILAEDLAAE' A
#
# COMPACT_ATOMS: atom_id res chain seq x y z
N MET A 1 -8.60 -7.47 5.46
CA MET A 1 -7.36 -8.01 4.86
C MET A 1 -6.55 -8.70 5.94
N ASN A 2 -6.18 -9.95 5.73
CA ASN A 2 -5.48 -10.71 6.75
C ASN A 2 -3.97 -10.50 6.70
N THR A 3 -3.28 -10.97 7.74
CA THR A 3 -1.83 -10.79 7.86
C THR A 3 -1.07 -11.45 6.72
N THR A 4 -1.54 -12.61 6.27
CA THR A 4 -0.90 -13.32 5.15
C THR A 4 -0.96 -12.49 3.88
N ASP A 5 -2.12 -11.92 3.58
CA ASP A 5 -2.28 -11.08 2.40
C ASP A 5 -1.43 -9.81 2.51
N MET A 6 -1.38 -9.20 3.68
CA MET A 6 -0.56 -8.01 3.88
C MET A 6 0.92 -8.29 3.63
N LYS A 7 1.41 -9.44 4.10
CA LYS A 7 2.81 -9.82 3.87
C LYS A 7 3.09 -10.10 2.41
N ARG A 8 2.16 -10.73 1.71
CA ARG A 8 2.30 -11.01 0.29
C ARG A 8 2.34 -9.72 -0.52
N ILE A 9 1.45 -8.80 -0.19
CA ILE A 9 1.39 -7.49 -0.85
C ILE A 9 2.68 -6.71 -0.58
N GLU A 10 3.14 -6.70 0.66
CA GLU A 10 4.38 -6.02 1.03
C GLU A 10 5.56 -6.55 0.23
N ALA A 11 5.68 -7.87 0.15
CA ALA A 11 6.77 -8.49 -0.62
C ALA A 11 6.70 -8.12 -2.09
N HIS A 12 5.49 -8.11 -2.65
CA HIS A 12 5.29 -7.76 -4.06
C HIS A 12 5.66 -6.30 -4.32
N LEU A 13 5.23 -5.40 -3.44
CA LEU A 13 5.51 -3.97 -3.61
C LEU A 13 7.00 -3.68 -3.47
N LYS A 14 7.67 -4.33 -2.51
CA LYS A 14 9.12 -4.20 -2.36
C LYS A 14 9.84 -4.59 -3.64
N LYS A 15 9.42 -5.69 -4.24
CA LYS A 15 10.02 -6.18 -5.47
C LYS A 15 9.70 -5.26 -6.64
N THR A 16 8.44 -4.89 -6.79
CA THR A 16 7.97 -4.08 -7.92
C THR A 16 8.63 -2.71 -7.94
N PHE A 17 8.75 -2.08 -6.79
CA PHE A 17 9.33 -0.75 -6.68
C PHE A 17 10.82 -0.75 -6.32
N ASN A 18 11.39 -1.94 -6.17
CA ASN A 18 12.79 -2.08 -5.78
C ASN A 18 13.09 -1.26 -4.52
N SER A 19 12.23 -1.40 -3.51
CA SER A 19 12.32 -0.62 -2.29
C SER A 19 12.15 -1.50 -1.07
N ALA A 20 13.21 -1.68 -0.29
CA ALA A 20 13.17 -2.46 0.93
C ALA A 20 12.43 -1.76 2.06
N GLY A 21 12.19 -0.46 1.91
CA GLY A 21 11.55 0.34 2.97
C GLY A 21 10.03 0.31 2.96
N ILE A 22 9.42 -0.41 2.02
CA ILE A 22 7.96 -0.48 1.96
C ILE A 22 7.42 -1.34 3.11
N ILE A 23 6.42 -0.80 3.80
CA ILE A 23 5.77 -1.47 4.94
C ILE A 23 4.27 -1.40 4.73
N VAL A 24 3.58 -2.54 4.90
CA VAL A 24 2.13 -2.61 4.85
C VAL A 24 1.62 -2.82 6.26
N LYS A 25 0.75 -1.92 6.72
CA LYS A 25 0.21 -1.93 8.08
C LYS A 25 -1.31 -2.06 8.06
N PRO A 26 -1.89 -2.79 9.04
CA PRO A 26 -3.35 -2.89 9.11
C PRO A 26 -3.96 -1.56 9.51
N ARG A 27 -5.20 -1.34 9.07
CA ARG A 27 -6.00 -0.17 9.48
C ARG A 27 -6.86 -0.60 10.67
N PRO A 28 -6.84 0.15 11.79
CA PRO A 28 -7.47 -0.31 13.03
C PRO A 28 -8.97 -0.60 12.94
N LYS A 29 -9.69 0.11 12.09
CA LYS A 29 -11.16 -0.03 12.03
C LYS A 29 -11.68 -0.46 10.68
N VAL A 30 -10.80 -0.79 9.75
CA VAL A 30 -11.16 -1.16 8.39
C VAL A 30 -10.45 -2.46 8.06
N THR A 31 -11.22 -3.50 7.76
CA THR A 31 -10.66 -4.83 7.57
C THR A 31 -10.40 -5.21 6.12
N ASP A 32 -10.91 -4.41 5.18
CA ASP A 32 -10.77 -4.69 3.74
C ASP A 32 -9.64 -3.91 3.08
N SER A 33 -8.84 -3.20 3.85
CA SER A 33 -7.75 -2.42 3.32
C SER A 33 -6.60 -2.33 4.31
N ALA A 34 -5.44 -1.87 3.82
CA ALA A 34 -4.26 -1.68 4.64
C ALA A 34 -3.52 -0.43 4.19
N GLU A 35 -2.73 0.13 5.08
CA GLU A 35 -1.95 1.33 4.79
C GLU A 35 -0.56 0.94 4.31
N VAL A 36 -0.03 1.69 3.36
CA VAL A 36 1.30 1.46 2.82
C VAL A 36 2.20 2.65 3.16
N TYR A 37 3.38 2.33 3.69
CA TYR A 37 4.38 3.31 4.12
C TYR A 37 5.71 3.04 3.42
N VAL A 38 6.49 4.08 3.25
CA VAL A 38 7.92 3.96 2.95
C VAL A 38 8.65 4.56 4.14
N GLY A 39 9.29 3.71 4.93
CA GLY A 39 9.82 4.15 6.21
C GLY A 39 8.70 4.65 7.09
N ASP A 40 8.77 5.89 7.52
CA ASP A 40 7.74 6.50 8.36
C ASP A 40 6.70 7.29 7.58
N GLU A 41 6.85 7.36 6.27
CA GLU A 41 5.96 8.18 5.44
C GLU A 41 4.81 7.36 4.88
N PHE A 42 3.59 7.78 5.17
CA PHE A 42 2.39 7.19 4.60
C PHE A 42 2.32 7.56 3.11
N ILE A 43 2.19 6.55 2.24
CA ILE A 43 2.15 6.81 0.80
C ILE A 43 0.86 6.38 0.14
N GLY A 44 0.08 5.51 0.73
CA GLY A 44 -1.16 5.10 0.08
C GLY A 44 -1.88 3.99 0.81
N VAL A 45 -2.91 3.47 0.16
CA VAL A 45 -3.81 2.45 0.69
C VAL A 45 -3.95 1.33 -0.33
N VAL A 46 -3.89 0.10 0.14
CA VAL A 46 -4.18 -1.07 -0.68
C VAL A 46 -5.48 -1.69 -0.20
N PHE A 47 -6.32 -2.15 -1.12
CA PHE A 47 -7.61 -2.73 -0.79
C PHE A 47 -7.98 -3.84 -1.77
N ASP A 48 -8.96 -4.65 -1.39
CA ASP A 48 -9.42 -5.75 -2.22
C ASP A 48 -9.99 -5.23 -3.54
N ASP A 49 -9.62 -5.89 -4.64
CA ASP A 49 -10.22 -5.61 -5.93
C ASP A 49 -11.53 -6.38 -6.02
N GLU A 50 -12.64 -5.67 -5.98
CA GLU A 50 -13.97 -6.28 -6.01
C GLU A 50 -14.29 -6.97 -7.34
N ASP A 51 -13.61 -6.57 -8.40
CA ASP A 51 -13.85 -7.10 -9.73
C ASP A 51 -13.05 -8.36 -10.04
N GLU A 52 -12.04 -8.67 -9.21
CA GLU A 52 -11.19 -9.82 -9.45
C GLU A 52 -10.74 -10.45 -8.14
N ASP A 53 -11.27 -11.63 -7.85
CA ASP A 53 -10.94 -12.36 -6.64
C ASP A 53 -9.45 -12.62 -6.51
N GLY A 54 -8.93 -12.36 -5.33
CA GLY A 54 -7.53 -12.60 -5.03
C GLY A 54 -6.58 -11.51 -5.49
N SER A 55 -7.13 -10.47 -6.11
CA SER A 55 -6.35 -9.32 -6.54
C SER A 55 -6.58 -8.13 -5.62
N PHE A 56 -5.65 -7.17 -5.68
CA PHE A 56 -5.69 -5.99 -4.83
C PHE A 56 -5.39 -4.75 -5.67
N MET A 57 -5.89 -3.61 -5.20
CA MET A 57 -5.62 -2.32 -5.82
C MET A 57 -4.81 -1.47 -4.86
N PHE A 58 -3.82 -0.78 -5.38
CA PHE A 58 -3.03 0.18 -4.59
C PHE A 58 -3.31 1.58 -5.12
N GLU A 59 -3.72 2.47 -4.21
CA GLU A 59 -3.97 3.87 -4.55
C GLU A 59 -3.07 4.76 -3.70
N MET A 60 -2.45 5.74 -4.35
CA MET A 60 -1.71 6.75 -3.61
C MET A 60 -2.01 8.12 -4.18
N ALA A 61 -2.05 9.11 -3.29
CA ALA A 61 -2.22 10.50 -3.69
C ALA A 61 -0.84 11.11 -3.92
N ILE A 62 -0.74 11.93 -4.96
CA ILE A 62 0.46 12.73 -5.21
C ILE A 62 0.04 14.17 -4.98
N LEU A 63 0.46 14.72 -3.85
CA LEU A 63 0.02 16.04 -3.43
C LEU A 63 0.84 17.11 -4.13
N ALA A 64 0.18 18.21 -4.46
CA ALA A 64 0.86 19.33 -5.14
C ALA A 64 2.06 19.83 -4.33
N GLU A 65 1.92 19.82 -3.00
CA GLU A 65 2.99 20.29 -2.12
C GLU A 65 4.22 19.39 -2.11
N ASP A 66 4.08 18.15 -2.58
CA ASP A 66 5.18 17.19 -2.65
C ASP A 66 5.90 17.24 -3.98
N LEU A 67 5.35 17.96 -4.96
CA LEU A 67 5.94 18.05 -6.29
C LEU A 67 6.97 19.18 -6.32
N ALA A 68 8.06 18.93 -7.05
CA ALA A 68 9.09 19.96 -7.22
C ALA A 68 8.53 21.15 -8.02
N ALA A 69 8.91 22.34 -7.63
CA ALA A 69 8.50 23.57 -8.32
C ALA A 69 9.44 23.78 -9.52
N GLU A 70 9.11 23.18 -10.64
CA GLU A 70 9.91 23.25 -11.85
C GLU A 70 9.33 24.18 -12.87
#